data_3e41715457f2a8a1fe0a4e2cd4657c24
#
_entry.id   3e41715457f2a8a1fe0a4e2cd4657c24
#
_cell.length_a   1.000
_cell.length_b   1.000
_cell.length_c   1.000
_cell.angle_alpha   90.00
_cell.angle_beta   90.00
_cell.angle_gamma   90.00
#
_symmetry.space_group_name_H-M   'P 1'
#
loop_
_entity.id
_entity.type
_entity.pdbx_description
1 polymer ?
#
loop_
_entity_poly.entity_id
_entity_poly.type
_entity_poly.pdbx_seq_one_letter_code
_entity_poly.pdbx_strand_id
1 'polypeptide(L)'
;MPGHVGFFWVGQGIISLLLSELDIISKIFAVEIQEEVFAALEKNVEINDLNGKIIPINKNIKNVNGEYDFIFSNPPYKKTSSGKMPENEMERISKYEILLTLDELILEIRRLLKNYGEFFVVVPNSRLNDVFRCIYENRLNVLSVKVNKYKKVDLVVVHGKKGGKVNSGIEIE
;
A
#
# COMPACT_ATOMS: atom_id res chain seq x y z
N MET A 1 -17.99 12.03 7.53
CA MET A 1 -17.77 10.89 8.45
C MET A 1 -16.30 10.50 8.35
N PRO A 2 -15.61 10.17 9.45
CA PRO A 2 -14.24 9.68 9.40
C PRO A 2 -14.15 8.39 8.57
N GLY A 3 -13.11 8.28 7.73
CA GLY A 3 -12.96 7.18 6.80
C GLY A 3 -12.28 5.96 7.41
N HIS A 4 -12.58 4.79 6.88
CA HIS A 4 -11.85 3.55 7.15
C HIS A 4 -10.69 3.40 6.16
N VAL A 5 -9.50 3.23 6.69
CA VAL A 5 -8.29 3.12 5.88
C VAL A 5 -7.78 1.68 5.94
N GLY A 6 -7.58 1.08 4.77
CA GLY A 6 -6.86 -0.18 4.63
C GLY A 6 -5.40 0.10 4.33
N PHE A 7 -4.52 -0.54 5.07
CA PHE A 7 -3.08 -0.52 4.82
C PHE A 7 -2.60 -1.90 4.44
N PHE A 8 -1.91 -2.02 3.31
CA PHE A 8 -1.39 -3.29 2.85
C PHE A 8 0.11 -3.25 2.72
N TRP A 9 0.77 -4.28 3.28
CA TRP A 9 2.21 -4.38 3.37
C TRP A 9 2.80 -3.28 4.26
N VAL A 10 2.32 -3.26 5.49
CA VAL A 10 2.62 -2.17 6.44
C VAL A 10 4.01 -2.26 7.06
N GLY A 11 4.69 -3.39 6.92
CA GLY A 11 5.91 -3.64 7.66
C GLY A 11 5.66 -3.51 9.16
N GLN A 12 6.55 -2.85 9.86
CA GLN A 12 6.43 -2.60 11.31
C GLN A 12 5.39 -1.52 11.69
N GLY A 13 4.60 -1.02 10.74
CA GLY A 13 3.48 -0.13 10.98
C GLY A 13 3.78 1.37 11.06
N ILE A 14 4.99 1.83 10.75
CA ILE A 14 5.37 3.24 10.88
C ILE A 14 4.41 4.20 10.18
N ILE A 15 4.00 3.87 8.94
CA ILE A 15 3.06 4.71 8.18
C ILE A 15 1.68 4.71 8.85
N SER A 16 1.24 3.55 9.37
CA SER A 16 -0.04 3.44 10.08
C SER A 16 -0.05 4.29 11.35
N LEU A 17 1.06 4.31 12.10
CA LEU A 17 1.23 5.14 13.29
C LEU A 17 1.14 6.63 12.93
N LEU A 18 1.88 7.09 11.91
CA LEU A 18 1.86 8.50 11.49
C LEU A 18 0.46 8.93 11.01
N LEU A 19 -0.22 8.08 10.26
CA LEU A 19 -1.57 8.40 9.76
C LEU A 19 -2.65 8.31 10.84
N SER A 20 -2.39 7.61 11.94
CA SER A 20 -3.31 7.57 13.07
C SER A 20 -3.48 8.91 13.76
N GLU A 21 -2.56 9.85 13.57
CA GLU A 21 -2.68 11.22 14.12
C GLU A 21 -3.70 12.07 13.35
N LEU A 22 -4.12 11.64 12.17
CA LEU A 22 -5.11 12.40 11.38
C LEU A 22 -6.54 12.16 11.89
N ASP A 23 -7.25 13.23 12.22
CA ASP A 23 -8.64 13.17 12.73
C ASP A 23 -9.64 12.63 11.71
N ILE A 24 -9.34 12.78 10.41
CA ILE A 24 -10.17 12.27 9.32
C ILE A 24 -10.19 10.72 9.28
N ILE A 25 -9.22 10.06 9.92
CA ILE A 25 -9.10 8.61 9.95
C ILE A 25 -9.67 8.08 11.25
N SER A 26 -10.71 7.28 11.16
CA SER A 26 -11.34 6.66 12.33
C SER A 26 -10.72 5.33 12.71
N LYS A 27 -10.38 4.50 11.70
CA LYS A 27 -9.77 3.19 11.88
C LYS A 27 -8.78 2.87 10.77
N ILE A 28 -7.70 2.19 11.12
CA ILE A 28 -6.66 1.70 10.21
C ILE A 28 -6.60 0.19 10.34
N PHE A 29 -6.77 -0.52 9.23
CA PHE A 29 -6.61 -1.97 9.13
C PHE A 29 -5.24 -2.26 8.55
N ALA A 30 -4.30 -2.65 9.41
CA ALA A 30 -2.89 -2.82 9.06
C ALA A 30 -2.59 -4.28 8.74
N VAL A 31 -2.46 -4.60 7.45
CA VAL A 31 -2.28 -5.98 6.96
C VAL A 31 -0.82 -6.29 6.71
N GLU A 32 -0.29 -7.30 7.40
CA GLU A 32 1.06 -7.81 7.22
C GLU A 32 1.02 -9.35 7.20
N ILE A 33 1.71 -9.94 6.21
CA ILE A 33 1.72 -11.39 6.02
C ILE A 33 2.86 -12.08 6.76
N GLN A 34 3.99 -11.40 6.97
CA GLN A 34 5.16 -11.95 7.64
C GLN A 34 4.96 -11.92 9.16
N GLU A 35 4.93 -13.10 9.79
CA GLU A 35 4.60 -13.26 11.21
C GLU A 35 5.52 -12.46 12.14
N GLU A 36 6.84 -12.49 11.89
CA GLU A 36 7.81 -11.75 12.71
C GLU A 36 7.64 -10.22 12.59
N VAL A 37 7.32 -9.74 11.37
CA VAL A 37 7.08 -8.32 11.12
C VAL A 37 5.74 -7.89 11.71
N PHE A 38 4.75 -8.79 11.66
CA PHE A 38 3.44 -8.60 12.27
C PHE A 38 3.54 -8.47 13.79
N ALA A 39 4.33 -9.32 14.45
CA ALA A 39 4.57 -9.22 15.89
C ALA A 39 5.18 -7.86 16.29
N ALA A 40 6.08 -7.31 15.46
CA ALA A 40 6.62 -5.97 15.68
C ALA A 40 5.56 -4.87 15.46
N LEU A 41 4.66 -5.03 14.49
CA LEU A 41 3.52 -4.14 14.28
C LEU A 41 2.60 -4.11 15.50
N GLU A 42 2.19 -5.28 16.03
CA GLU A 42 1.34 -5.38 17.21
C GLU A 42 1.97 -4.66 18.41
N LYS A 43 3.25 -4.93 18.67
CA LYS A 43 4.00 -4.27 19.74
C LYS A 43 4.06 -2.75 19.57
N ASN A 44 4.25 -2.25 18.34
CA ASN A 44 4.28 -0.82 18.08
C ASN A 44 2.91 -0.18 18.29
N VAL A 45 1.82 -0.86 17.93
CA VAL A 45 0.44 -0.40 18.21
C VAL A 45 0.18 -0.32 19.70
N GLU A 46 0.59 -1.33 20.47
CA GLU A 46 0.44 -1.40 21.94
C GLU A 46 1.22 -0.28 22.64
N ILE A 47 2.51 -0.12 22.33
CA ILE A 47 3.38 0.89 22.97
C ILE A 47 2.88 2.32 22.75
N ASN A 48 2.19 2.57 21.64
CA ASN A 48 1.64 3.88 21.30
C ASN A 48 0.16 4.06 21.70
N ASP A 49 -0.42 3.12 22.46
CA ASP A 49 -1.83 3.15 22.93
C ASP A 49 -2.85 3.29 21.78
N LEU A 50 -2.57 2.67 20.61
CA LEU A 50 -3.38 2.79 19.40
C LEU A 50 -4.27 1.59 19.09
N ASN A 51 -4.44 0.65 20.05
CA ASN A 51 -5.24 -0.59 19.89
C ASN A 51 -6.71 -0.37 19.45
N GLY A 52 -7.27 0.80 19.75
CA GLY A 52 -8.64 1.15 19.31
C GLY A 52 -8.71 1.75 17.91
N LYS A 53 -7.60 2.27 17.37
CA LYS A 53 -7.51 2.99 16.10
C LYS A 53 -6.81 2.19 15.02
N ILE A 54 -5.77 1.44 15.36
CA ILE A 54 -5.07 0.54 14.44
C ILE A 54 -5.43 -0.90 14.78
N ILE A 55 -5.86 -1.64 13.78
CA ILE A 55 -6.25 -3.05 13.86
C ILE A 55 -5.25 -3.86 13.04
N PRO A 56 -4.26 -4.51 13.68
CA PRO A 56 -3.32 -5.39 12.99
C PRO A 56 -4.03 -6.64 12.45
N ILE A 57 -3.67 -7.07 11.24
CA ILE A 57 -4.23 -8.26 10.59
C ILE A 57 -3.09 -9.08 9.97
N ASN A 58 -2.81 -10.26 10.53
CA ASN A 58 -1.85 -11.19 9.97
C ASN A 58 -2.52 -12.08 8.91
N LYS A 59 -2.56 -11.61 7.68
CA LYS A 59 -3.15 -12.34 6.54
C LYS A 59 -2.50 -11.94 5.23
N ASN A 60 -2.63 -12.85 4.24
CA ASN A 60 -2.46 -12.45 2.85
C ASN A 60 -3.61 -11.50 2.46
N ILE A 61 -3.31 -10.42 1.74
CA ILE A 61 -4.31 -9.43 1.28
C ILE A 61 -5.46 -10.10 0.50
N LYS A 62 -5.19 -11.16 -0.24
CA LYS A 62 -6.19 -11.93 -0.98
C LYS A 62 -7.28 -12.53 -0.08
N ASN A 63 -6.97 -12.72 1.21
CA ASN A 63 -7.87 -13.27 2.23
C ASN A 63 -8.46 -12.20 3.15
N VAL A 64 -8.19 -10.92 2.86
CA VAL A 64 -8.79 -9.79 3.57
C VAL A 64 -10.14 -9.48 2.94
N ASN A 65 -11.14 -9.23 3.79
CA ASN A 65 -12.47 -8.80 3.38
C ASN A 65 -12.75 -7.41 3.93
N GLY A 66 -13.68 -6.72 3.32
CA GLY A 66 -14.12 -5.40 3.72
C GLY A 66 -14.11 -4.42 2.56
N GLU A 67 -14.54 -3.20 2.85
CA GLU A 67 -14.52 -2.08 1.93
C GLU A 67 -13.92 -0.85 2.62
N TYR A 68 -12.95 -0.22 1.98
CA TYR A 68 -12.17 0.88 2.53
C TYR A 68 -12.37 2.16 1.74
N ASP A 69 -12.36 3.29 2.44
CA ASP A 69 -12.42 4.62 1.81
C ASP A 69 -11.06 4.99 1.20
N PHE A 70 -9.99 4.59 1.89
CA PHE A 70 -8.60 4.81 1.45
C PHE A 70 -7.79 3.53 1.57
N ILE A 71 -6.89 3.30 0.61
CA ILE A 71 -5.91 2.21 0.66
C ILE A 71 -4.52 2.78 0.41
N PHE A 72 -3.58 2.45 1.30
CA PHE A 72 -2.17 2.78 1.15
C PHE A 72 -1.34 1.52 1.03
N SER A 73 -0.34 1.53 0.16
CA SER A 73 0.59 0.41 0.03
C SER A 73 1.99 0.88 -0.35
N ASN A 74 2.98 0.31 0.33
CA ASN A 74 4.39 0.40 -0.05
C ASN A 74 4.89 -1.03 -0.32
N PRO A 75 4.51 -1.63 -1.47
CA PRO A 75 4.78 -3.02 -1.75
C PRO A 75 6.26 -3.29 -2.06
N PRO A 76 6.72 -4.54 -1.96
CA PRO A 76 7.99 -4.92 -2.56
C PRO A 76 7.93 -4.70 -4.08
N TYR A 77 8.99 -4.09 -4.66
CA TYR A 77 8.97 -3.67 -6.07
C TYR A 77 10.06 -4.30 -6.94
N LYS A 78 10.90 -5.15 -6.38
CA LYS A 78 11.92 -5.85 -7.15
C LYS A 78 11.32 -7.10 -7.79
N LYS A 79 11.42 -7.22 -9.11
CA LYS A 79 11.06 -8.46 -9.80
C LYS A 79 12.02 -9.59 -9.37
N THR A 80 11.50 -10.80 -9.22
CA THR A 80 12.30 -11.98 -8.84
C THR A 80 13.41 -12.29 -9.81
N SER A 81 13.31 -11.83 -11.07
CA SER A 81 14.32 -11.94 -12.11
C SER A 81 15.42 -10.87 -12.02
N SER A 82 15.36 -9.91 -11.09
CA SER A 82 16.28 -8.78 -11.02
C SER A 82 17.38 -8.97 -9.98
N GLY A 83 18.55 -9.42 -10.41
CA GLY A 83 19.78 -9.45 -9.61
C GLY A 83 19.89 -10.58 -8.58
N LYS A 84 20.94 -10.54 -7.74
CA LYS A 84 21.19 -11.53 -6.70
C LYS A 84 20.20 -11.31 -5.53
N MET A 85 19.43 -12.33 -5.22
CA MET A 85 18.51 -12.29 -4.09
C MET A 85 19.25 -12.32 -2.75
N PRO A 86 18.79 -11.61 -1.72
CA PRO A 86 19.30 -11.74 -0.36
C PRO A 86 19.19 -13.18 0.15
N GLU A 87 20.11 -13.59 1.01
CA GLU A 87 20.04 -14.90 1.67
C GLU A 87 18.96 -14.95 2.74
N ASN A 88 18.71 -13.82 3.39
CA ASN A 88 17.65 -13.67 4.41
C ASN A 88 16.26 -13.69 3.76
N GLU A 89 15.42 -14.62 4.17
CA GLU A 89 14.06 -14.82 3.62
C GLU A 89 13.14 -13.63 3.89
N MET A 90 13.19 -13.04 5.08
CA MET A 90 12.40 -11.86 5.45
C MET A 90 12.75 -10.67 4.55
N GLU A 91 14.05 -10.44 4.30
CA GLU A 91 14.53 -9.40 3.40
C GLU A 91 14.12 -9.66 1.95
N ARG A 92 14.12 -10.93 1.52
CA ARG A 92 13.63 -11.34 0.20
C ARG A 92 12.17 -10.99 0.02
N ILE A 93 11.32 -11.40 0.96
CA ILE A 93 9.87 -11.17 0.90
C ILE A 93 9.57 -9.67 0.94
N SER A 94 10.28 -8.89 1.76
CA SER A 94 10.06 -7.45 1.89
C SER A 94 10.50 -6.63 0.67
N LYS A 95 11.42 -7.14 -0.16
CA LYS A 95 11.99 -6.41 -1.30
C LYS A 95 11.53 -6.93 -2.65
N TYR A 96 11.15 -8.20 -2.75
CA TYR A 96 10.84 -8.85 -4.02
C TYR A 96 9.35 -9.25 -4.10
N GLU A 97 8.80 -9.22 -5.30
CA GLU A 97 7.42 -9.63 -5.60
C GLU A 97 7.26 -11.17 -5.52
N ILE A 98 7.51 -11.76 -4.34
CA ILE A 98 7.46 -13.20 -4.14
C ILE A 98 6.04 -13.66 -3.77
N LEU A 99 5.43 -12.96 -2.81
CA LEU A 99 4.11 -13.33 -2.27
C LEU A 99 2.96 -12.57 -2.91
N LEU A 100 3.25 -11.44 -3.56
CA LEU A 100 2.27 -10.61 -4.24
C LEU A 100 2.95 -9.83 -5.37
N THR A 101 2.47 -10.01 -6.58
CA THR A 101 2.88 -9.22 -7.74
C THR A 101 2.19 -7.86 -7.74
N LEU A 102 2.72 -6.92 -8.52
CA LEU A 102 2.08 -5.61 -8.69
C LEU A 102 0.67 -5.73 -9.29
N ASP A 103 0.48 -6.62 -10.27
CA ASP A 103 -0.83 -6.88 -10.90
C ASP A 103 -1.85 -7.39 -9.87
N GLU A 104 -1.44 -8.34 -9.03
CA GLU A 104 -2.29 -8.86 -7.95
C GLU A 104 -2.61 -7.78 -6.90
N LEU A 105 -1.63 -6.96 -6.52
CA LEU A 105 -1.85 -5.86 -5.58
C LEU A 105 -2.92 -4.88 -6.10
N ILE A 106 -2.79 -4.43 -7.35
CA ILE A 106 -3.74 -3.46 -7.93
C ILE A 106 -5.14 -4.07 -8.07
N LEU A 107 -5.22 -5.37 -8.39
CA LEU A 107 -6.48 -6.11 -8.43
C LEU A 107 -7.15 -6.13 -7.04
N GLU A 108 -6.37 -6.41 -5.98
CA GLU A 108 -6.88 -6.42 -4.60
C GLU A 108 -7.25 -5.03 -4.10
N ILE A 109 -6.48 -4.00 -4.44
CA ILE A 109 -6.84 -2.60 -4.18
C ILE A 109 -8.22 -2.31 -4.80
N ARG A 110 -8.42 -2.66 -6.07
CA ARG A 110 -9.72 -2.46 -6.71
C ARG A 110 -10.85 -3.20 -6.02
N ARG A 111 -10.62 -4.44 -5.59
CA ARG A 111 -11.62 -5.27 -4.88
C ARG A 111 -12.03 -4.64 -3.57
N LEU A 112 -11.07 -4.17 -2.81
CA LEU A 112 -11.23 -3.70 -1.42
C LEU A 112 -11.60 -2.21 -1.31
N LEU A 113 -11.44 -1.42 -2.37
CA LEU A 113 -11.89 -0.02 -2.37
C LEU A 113 -13.41 0.08 -2.51
N LYS A 114 -14.02 0.95 -1.72
CA LYS A 114 -15.37 1.44 -1.99
C LYS A 114 -15.45 2.15 -3.33
N ASN A 115 -16.65 2.29 -3.88
CA ASN A 115 -16.87 3.19 -5.01
C ASN A 115 -16.47 4.61 -4.62
N TYR A 116 -15.68 5.26 -5.47
CA TYR A 116 -15.05 6.57 -5.22
C TYR A 116 -13.98 6.58 -4.13
N GLY A 117 -13.61 5.44 -3.57
CA GLY A 117 -12.46 5.31 -2.68
C GLY A 117 -11.14 5.59 -3.40
N GLU A 118 -10.15 6.02 -2.65
CA GLU A 118 -8.86 6.45 -3.18
C GLU A 118 -7.72 5.55 -2.70
N PHE A 119 -6.66 5.47 -3.49
CA PHE A 119 -5.50 4.67 -3.14
C PHE A 119 -4.19 5.43 -3.38
N PHE A 120 -3.18 5.04 -2.60
CA PHE A 120 -1.83 5.55 -2.71
C PHE A 120 -0.86 4.38 -2.75
N VAL A 121 -0.04 4.32 -3.79
CA VAL A 121 0.96 3.27 -3.94
C VAL A 121 2.33 3.91 -4.12
N VAL A 122 3.28 3.50 -3.29
CA VAL A 122 4.67 3.96 -3.35
C VAL A 122 5.49 2.98 -4.16
N VAL A 123 6.15 3.45 -5.21
CA VAL A 123 6.99 2.63 -6.07
C VAL A 123 8.24 3.39 -6.51
N PRO A 124 9.34 2.72 -6.89
CA PRO A 124 10.43 3.38 -7.55
C PRO A 124 10.02 3.85 -8.95
N ASN A 125 10.59 4.97 -9.40
CA ASN A 125 10.32 5.55 -10.73
C ASN A 125 10.45 4.53 -11.88
N SER A 126 11.38 3.58 -11.77
CA SER A 126 11.57 2.51 -12.76
C SER A 126 10.36 1.58 -12.95
N ARG A 127 9.40 1.57 -12.00
CA ARG A 127 8.19 0.75 -12.04
C ARG A 127 6.93 1.54 -12.44
N LEU A 128 7.07 2.82 -12.73
CA LEU A 128 5.92 3.69 -12.96
C LEU A 128 5.07 3.24 -14.16
N ASN A 129 5.70 2.81 -15.25
CA ASN A 129 4.98 2.29 -16.42
C ASN A 129 4.18 1.01 -16.09
N ASP A 130 4.77 0.08 -15.32
CA ASP A 130 4.08 -1.13 -14.87
C ASP A 130 2.85 -0.77 -14.02
N VAL A 131 3.02 0.18 -13.07
CA VAL A 131 1.93 0.64 -12.20
C VAL A 131 0.79 1.26 -13.01
N PHE A 132 1.08 2.14 -13.96
CA PHE A 132 0.05 2.75 -14.79
C PHE A 132 -0.71 1.71 -15.62
N ARG A 133 0.02 0.77 -16.24
CA ARG A 133 -0.61 -0.34 -16.96
C ARG A 133 -1.59 -1.09 -16.06
N CYS A 134 -1.14 -1.55 -14.87
CA CYS A 134 -1.99 -2.30 -13.94
C CYS A 134 -3.21 -1.48 -13.49
N ILE A 135 -3.05 -0.18 -13.21
CA ILE A 135 -4.15 0.71 -12.80
C ILE A 135 -5.21 0.80 -13.89
N TYR A 136 -4.81 1.07 -15.16
CA TYR A 136 -5.76 1.21 -16.26
C TYR A 136 -6.43 -0.12 -16.66
N GLU A 137 -5.69 -1.23 -16.67
CA GLU A 137 -6.25 -2.57 -16.92
C GLU A 137 -7.31 -2.95 -15.88
N ASN A 138 -7.14 -2.48 -14.63
CA ASN A 138 -8.11 -2.68 -13.55
C ASN A 138 -9.18 -1.59 -13.48
N ARG A 139 -9.33 -0.71 -14.48
CA ARG A 139 -10.35 0.36 -14.53
C ARG A 139 -10.31 1.27 -13.29
N LEU A 140 -9.13 1.54 -12.80
CA LEU A 140 -8.84 2.57 -11.81
C LEU A 140 -8.32 3.83 -12.52
N ASN A 141 -8.43 4.97 -11.87
CA ASN A 141 -7.99 6.26 -12.42
C ASN A 141 -6.80 6.79 -11.62
N VAL A 142 -5.79 7.31 -12.30
CA VAL A 142 -4.71 8.09 -11.67
C VAL A 142 -5.17 9.52 -11.51
N LEU A 143 -5.00 10.10 -10.34
CA LEU A 143 -5.32 11.50 -10.02
C LEU A 143 -4.06 12.35 -10.00
N SER A 144 -3.05 11.92 -9.25
CA SER A 144 -1.78 12.64 -9.17
C SER A 144 -0.58 11.71 -9.02
N VAL A 145 0.59 12.26 -9.30
CA VAL A 145 1.88 11.58 -9.14
C VAL A 145 2.83 12.55 -8.45
N LYS A 146 3.36 12.14 -7.30
CA LYS A 146 4.34 12.90 -6.54
C LYS A 146 5.70 12.22 -6.56
N VAL A 147 6.73 12.93 -7.01
CA VAL A 147 8.09 12.41 -7.09
C VAL A 147 8.92 12.89 -5.92
N ASN A 148 9.39 11.94 -5.10
CA ASN A 148 10.30 12.23 -3.99
C ASN A 148 11.69 11.68 -4.30
N LYS A 149 12.66 12.58 -4.46
CA LYS A 149 14.07 12.22 -4.62
C LYS A 149 14.66 11.85 -3.27
N TYR A 150 14.96 10.57 -3.07
CA TYR A 150 15.56 10.09 -1.85
C TYR A 150 16.88 9.36 -2.15
N LYS A 151 18.01 10.00 -1.85
CA LYS A 151 19.37 9.47 -2.08
C LYS A 151 19.58 9.05 -3.55
N LYS A 152 19.68 7.72 -3.80
CA LYS A 152 19.94 7.14 -5.13
C LYS A 152 18.68 6.56 -5.81
N VAL A 153 17.53 6.62 -5.15
CA VAL A 153 16.28 6.05 -5.67
C VAL A 153 15.20 7.13 -5.64
N ASP A 154 14.65 7.42 -6.81
CA ASP A 154 13.47 8.26 -6.91
C ASP A 154 12.25 7.41 -6.58
N LEU A 155 11.61 7.69 -5.43
CA LEU A 155 10.34 7.09 -5.07
C LEU A 155 9.20 7.97 -5.58
N VAL A 156 8.20 7.32 -6.09
CA VAL A 156 7.00 7.95 -6.65
C VAL A 156 5.79 7.48 -5.87
N VAL A 157 4.99 8.42 -5.40
CA VAL A 157 3.66 8.15 -4.85
C VAL A 157 2.66 8.31 -5.98
N VAL A 158 1.97 7.25 -6.33
CA VAL A 158 0.86 7.28 -7.28
C VAL A 158 -0.43 7.32 -6.49
N HIS A 159 -1.18 8.40 -6.64
CA HIS A 159 -2.51 8.59 -6.08
C HIS A 159 -3.56 8.31 -7.14
N GLY A 160 -4.54 7.52 -6.80
CA GLY A 160 -5.61 7.15 -7.74
C GLY A 160 -6.94 6.90 -7.04
N LYS A 161 -7.95 6.56 -7.86
CA LYS A 161 -9.35 6.44 -7.43
C LYS A 161 -10.09 5.33 -8.16
N LYS A 162 -11.02 4.68 -7.46
CA LYS A 162 -11.97 3.75 -8.07
C LYS A 162 -13.22 4.49 -8.51
N GLY A 163 -13.57 4.36 -9.79
CA GLY A 163 -14.76 5.00 -10.35
C GLY A 163 -14.60 6.50 -10.64
N GLY A 164 -15.69 7.13 -11.09
CA GLY A 164 -15.67 8.51 -11.57
C GLY A 164 -15.37 8.61 -13.08
N LYS A 165 -15.38 9.83 -13.61
CA LYS A 165 -14.95 10.08 -14.99
C LYS A 165 -13.43 9.99 -15.04
N VAL A 166 -12.92 9.40 -16.12
CA VAL A 166 -11.47 9.45 -16.39
C VAL A 166 -11.10 10.92 -16.57
N ASN A 167 -10.24 11.42 -15.68
CA ASN A 167 -9.78 12.79 -15.76
C ASN A 167 -8.91 12.98 -17.01
N SER A 168 -9.04 14.14 -17.64
CA SER A 168 -8.25 14.52 -18.82
C SER A 168 -6.80 14.88 -18.51
N GLY A 169 -6.39 14.87 -17.25
CA GLY A 169 -5.05 15.19 -16.81
C GLY A 169 -4.67 14.51 -15.50
N ILE A 170 -3.35 14.36 -15.30
CA ILE A 170 -2.72 13.87 -14.06
C ILE A 170 -1.96 15.03 -13.47
N GLU A 171 -2.18 15.32 -12.19
CA GLU A 171 -1.39 16.32 -11.46
C GLU A 171 0.01 15.75 -11.16
N ILE A 172 1.05 16.53 -11.41
CA ILE A 172 2.45 16.14 -11.15
C ILE A 172 3.04 17.14 -10.13
N GLU A 173 3.47 16.60 -8.98
CA GLU A 173 4.06 17.37 -7.88
C GLU A 173 5.54 17.01 -7.64
#